data_ae32d29e56feea991e4da7cb911efecc
#
_entry.id   ae32d29e56feea991e4da7cb911efecc
#
_cell.length_a   1.000
_cell.length_b   1.000
_cell.length_c   1.000
_cell.angle_alpha   90.00
_cell.angle_beta   90.00
_cell.angle_gamma   90.00
#
_symmetry.space_group_name_H-M   'P 1'
#
loop_
_entity.id
_entity.type
_entity.pdbx_description
1 polymer ?
#
loop_
_entity_poly.entity_id
_entity_poly.type
_entity_poly.pdbx_seq_one_letter_code
_entity_poly.pdbx_strand_id
1 'polypeptide(L)'
;MVNLFGKGFIGTRYSNIYPCIVNERNDLVPKISKVLYMISTTDNYNVNVNPYIDVETNLTILIRVLENCKNKNMTFNFVSSWFVYGNNQLPCSEDSTCNPKGFYSITKRTAEQLLIEYCEKYDIKYRILRLANVIGPNDKNVSAKKNVLTYVANRLLLGLDVELYDGGDFYRDYIHVDDACRAINLILEKGELNTIYNIGNNESIKFKDAVNYIVTLTKSKSVITNVAGEVYDMSLDCRKLFDLGYSPEYDRDTMLQSLLS
;
A
#
# COMPACT_ATOMS: atom_id res chain seq x y z
N MET A 1 13.98 15.28 6.10
CA MET A 1 14.20 14.12 6.99
C MET A 1 12.91 13.79 7.72
N VAL A 2 12.56 12.52 7.85
CA VAL A 2 11.37 12.03 8.55
C VAL A 2 11.71 11.00 9.62
N ASN A 3 10.82 10.81 10.58
CA ASN A 3 10.88 9.70 11.54
C ASN A 3 10.02 8.55 11.00
N LEU A 4 10.66 7.47 10.58
CA LEU A 4 10.01 6.35 9.93
C LEU A 4 9.66 5.26 10.94
N PHE A 5 8.37 4.92 11.00
CA PHE A 5 7.84 3.77 11.72
C PHE A 5 7.39 2.69 10.71
N GLY A 6 7.97 1.51 10.79
CA GLY A 6 7.65 0.38 9.91
C GLY A 6 8.65 0.19 8.77
N LYS A 7 9.67 -0.65 9.00
CA LYS A 7 10.71 -1.03 8.04
C LYS A 7 10.35 -2.34 7.32
N GLY A 8 9.14 -2.37 6.70
CA GLY A 8 8.72 -3.43 5.78
C GLY A 8 9.27 -3.21 4.37
N PHE A 9 8.64 -3.78 3.34
CA PHE A 9 9.05 -3.66 1.93
C PHE A 9 9.22 -2.19 1.51
N ILE A 10 8.15 -1.38 1.61
CA ILE A 10 8.16 0.04 1.22
C ILE A 10 9.06 0.85 2.14
N GLY A 11 8.98 0.65 3.47
CA GLY A 11 9.77 1.41 4.44
C GLY A 11 11.26 1.17 4.32
N THR A 12 11.68 -0.06 3.99
CA THR A 12 13.09 -0.36 3.68
C THR A 12 13.53 0.39 2.44
N ARG A 13 12.73 0.34 1.37
CA ARG A 13 13.07 1.05 0.12
C ARG A 13 13.13 2.56 0.33
N TYR A 14 12.14 3.13 1.03
CA TYR A 14 12.12 4.55 1.36
C TYR A 14 13.37 4.98 2.15
N SER A 15 13.77 4.21 3.16
CA SER A 15 14.95 4.52 3.99
C SER A 15 16.28 4.42 3.24
N ASN A 16 16.33 3.69 2.12
CA ASN A 16 17.50 3.61 1.26
C ASN A 16 17.60 4.80 0.29
N ILE A 17 16.49 5.46 -0.03
CA ILE A 17 16.44 6.57 -0.99
C ILE A 17 16.45 7.92 -0.27
N TYR A 18 15.72 8.05 0.84
CA TYR A 18 15.51 9.32 1.52
C TYR A 18 16.04 9.32 2.96
N PRO A 19 16.62 10.44 3.41
CA PRO A 19 17.09 10.58 4.78
C PRO A 19 15.95 10.40 5.79
N CYS A 20 16.08 9.43 6.69
CA CYS A 20 15.11 9.19 7.75
C CYS A 20 15.78 8.66 9.03
N ILE A 21 15.11 8.89 10.16
CA ILE A 21 15.40 8.22 11.43
C ILE A 21 14.43 7.04 11.53
N VAL A 22 14.94 5.83 11.44
CA VAL A 22 14.13 4.62 11.55
C VAL A 22 13.94 4.27 13.02
N ASN A 23 12.69 4.12 13.46
CA ASN A 23 12.41 3.60 14.78
C ASN A 23 12.48 2.06 14.78
N GLU A 24 13.12 1.52 15.79
CA GLU A 24 13.10 0.07 16.06
C GLU A 24 11.68 -0.39 16.43
N ARG A 25 11.42 -1.68 16.28
CA ARG A 25 10.05 -2.25 16.40
C ARG A 25 9.32 -1.87 17.69
N ASN A 26 10.04 -1.75 18.78
CA ASN A 26 9.46 -1.44 20.12
C ASN A 26 9.64 0.03 20.54
N ASP A 27 10.30 0.84 19.72
CA ASP A 27 10.48 2.26 19.98
C ASP A 27 9.35 3.05 19.31
N LEU A 28 8.35 3.39 20.08
CA LEU A 28 7.14 4.08 19.61
C LEU A 28 7.19 5.61 19.82
N VAL A 29 8.35 6.15 20.25
CA VAL A 29 8.51 7.58 20.51
C VAL A 29 9.13 8.27 19.30
N PRO A 30 8.45 9.25 18.68
CA PRO A 30 9.02 10.03 17.60
C PRO A 30 10.22 10.87 18.07
N LYS A 31 11.30 10.89 17.28
CA LYS A 31 12.55 11.62 17.57
C LYS A 31 12.59 13.00 16.91
N ILE A 32 11.75 13.21 15.89
CA ILE A 32 11.57 14.50 15.18
C ILE A 32 10.10 14.73 14.86
N SER A 33 9.74 15.96 14.53
CA SER A 33 8.34 16.40 14.37
C SER A 33 7.61 15.86 13.13
N LYS A 34 8.33 15.39 12.10
CA LYS A 34 7.71 14.84 10.88
C LYS A 34 7.72 13.31 10.93
N VAL A 35 6.57 12.71 11.17
CA VAL A 35 6.39 11.24 11.25
C VAL A 35 5.92 10.70 9.90
N LEU A 36 6.53 9.57 9.46
CA LEU A 36 6.03 8.72 8.39
C LEU A 36 5.73 7.34 8.97
N TYR A 37 4.45 7.01 9.08
CA TYR A 37 3.96 5.80 9.74
C TYR A 37 3.52 4.76 8.70
N MET A 38 4.25 3.65 8.64
CA MET A 38 4.02 2.53 7.72
C MET A 38 3.78 1.20 8.44
N ILE A 39 3.64 1.19 9.79
CA ILE A 39 3.34 -0.06 10.50
C ILE A 39 1.94 -0.50 10.13
N SER A 40 1.83 -1.71 9.60
CA SER A 40 0.56 -2.34 9.26
C SER A 40 0.76 -3.84 9.10
N THR A 41 -0.31 -4.61 9.34
CA THR A 41 -0.42 -5.94 8.75
C THR A 41 -0.58 -5.82 7.24
N THR A 42 -0.31 -6.88 6.53
CA THR A 42 -0.43 -6.94 5.06
C THR A 42 -1.09 -8.23 4.58
N ASP A 43 -1.48 -9.11 5.49
CA ASP A 43 -2.16 -10.36 5.19
C ASP A 43 -3.66 -10.23 5.48
N ASN A 44 -4.48 -10.35 4.44
CA ASN A 44 -5.94 -10.23 4.55
C ASN A 44 -6.60 -11.43 5.26
N TYR A 45 -5.83 -12.47 5.58
CA TYR A 45 -6.33 -13.72 6.14
C TYR A 45 -5.93 -13.94 7.60
N ASN A 46 -5.32 -12.96 8.25
CA ASN A 46 -5.01 -13.02 9.68
C ASN A 46 -6.23 -13.38 10.53
N VAL A 47 -7.42 -12.95 10.11
CA VAL A 47 -8.69 -13.26 10.77
C VAL A 47 -8.93 -14.78 10.92
N ASN A 48 -8.41 -15.60 10.01
CA ASN A 48 -8.59 -17.05 10.05
C ASN A 48 -7.61 -17.76 10.99
N VAL A 49 -6.50 -17.07 11.36
CA VAL A 49 -5.44 -17.64 12.19
C VAL A 49 -5.41 -16.96 13.56
N ASN A 50 -5.37 -15.64 13.57
CA ASN A 50 -5.36 -14.83 14.78
C ASN A 50 -5.89 -13.42 14.46
N PRO A 51 -7.19 -13.13 14.71
CA PRO A 51 -7.80 -11.83 14.39
C PRO A 51 -7.23 -10.67 15.22
N TYR A 52 -6.62 -10.93 16.36
CA TYR A 52 -6.02 -9.90 17.22
C TYR A 52 -4.82 -9.21 16.56
N ILE A 53 -4.11 -9.90 15.63
CA ILE A 53 -2.93 -9.35 14.95
C ILE A 53 -3.26 -8.04 14.23
N ASP A 54 -4.39 -7.99 13.50
CA ASP A 54 -4.79 -6.78 12.77
C ASP A 54 -5.19 -5.64 13.72
N VAL A 55 -5.93 -5.94 14.79
CA VAL A 55 -6.33 -4.95 15.78
C VAL A 55 -5.11 -4.39 16.51
N GLU A 56 -4.23 -5.28 16.98
CA GLU A 56 -3.04 -4.87 17.73
C GLU A 56 -2.09 -4.05 16.85
N THR A 57 -1.79 -4.53 15.64
CA THR A 57 -0.83 -3.87 14.75
C THR A 57 -1.39 -2.59 14.14
N ASN A 58 -2.62 -2.63 13.62
CA ASN A 58 -3.16 -1.51 12.85
C ASN A 58 -3.77 -0.42 13.74
N LEU A 59 -4.29 -0.76 14.92
CA LEU A 59 -4.98 0.19 15.80
C LEU A 59 -4.20 0.47 17.09
N THR A 60 -3.87 -0.56 17.89
CA THR A 60 -3.25 -0.35 19.20
C THR A 60 -1.88 0.31 19.09
N ILE A 61 -1.01 -0.17 18.18
CA ILE A 61 0.31 0.45 17.98
C ILE A 61 0.19 1.87 17.43
N LEU A 62 -0.75 2.12 16.51
CA LEU A 62 -1.01 3.46 15.99
C LEU A 62 -1.35 4.44 17.12
N ILE A 63 -2.31 4.08 17.98
CA ILE A 63 -2.72 4.92 19.11
C ILE A 63 -1.54 5.20 20.04
N ARG A 64 -0.71 4.19 20.34
CA ARG A 64 0.50 4.37 21.18
C ARG A 64 1.49 5.37 20.57
N VAL A 65 1.68 5.37 19.26
CA VAL A 65 2.56 6.34 18.58
C VAL A 65 1.91 7.73 18.59
N LEU A 66 0.60 7.84 18.34
CA LEU A 66 -0.15 9.10 18.41
C LEU A 66 -0.09 9.74 19.81
N GLU A 67 -0.22 8.94 20.89
CA GLU A 67 -0.06 9.42 22.26
C GLU A 67 1.32 10.06 22.49
N ASN A 68 2.37 9.53 21.88
CA ASN A 68 3.72 10.09 21.94
C ASN A 68 3.89 11.37 21.07
N CYS A 69 2.93 11.66 20.18
CA CYS A 69 2.89 12.89 19.38
C CYS A 69 2.15 14.04 20.06
N LYS A 70 1.34 13.75 21.07
CA LYS A 70 0.47 14.69 21.77
C LYS A 70 1.22 15.88 22.34
N ASN A 71 0.64 17.09 22.21
CA ASN A 71 1.19 18.35 22.68
C ASN A 71 2.61 18.70 22.12
N LYS A 72 2.94 18.15 20.97
CA LYS A 72 4.21 18.39 20.28
C LYS A 72 3.90 18.84 18.86
N ASN A 73 4.23 19.98 18.41
CA ASN A 73 3.99 20.47 17.04
C ASN A 73 4.45 19.43 15.98
N MET A 74 3.61 18.43 15.71
CA MET A 74 3.90 17.26 14.91
C MET A 74 3.13 17.26 13.59
N THR A 75 3.72 16.64 12.57
CA THR A 75 3.01 16.26 11.33
C THR A 75 3.05 14.75 11.20
N PHE A 76 1.89 14.12 11.16
CA PHE A 76 1.73 12.67 11.10
C PHE A 76 1.30 12.24 9.70
N ASN A 77 2.16 11.54 8.97
CA ASN A 77 1.85 11.03 7.64
C ASN A 77 1.61 9.52 7.75
N PHE A 78 0.37 9.11 7.53
CA PHE A 78 -0.11 7.75 7.70
C PHE A 78 -0.25 7.04 6.35
N VAL A 79 0.45 5.94 6.18
CA VAL A 79 0.29 5.10 4.99
C VAL A 79 -0.90 4.16 5.17
N SER A 80 -1.93 4.41 4.38
CA SER A 80 -3.14 3.61 4.26
C SER A 80 -3.11 2.77 2.98
N SER A 81 -4.26 2.27 2.57
CA SER A 81 -4.39 1.37 1.42
C SER A 81 -5.68 1.64 0.65
N TRP A 82 -5.69 1.38 -0.63
CA TRP A 82 -6.88 1.39 -1.48
C TRP A 82 -7.99 0.43 -0.99
N PHE A 83 -7.63 -0.58 -0.23
CA PHE A 83 -8.59 -1.54 0.34
C PHE A 83 -9.69 -0.88 1.19
N VAL A 84 -9.49 0.35 1.67
CA VAL A 84 -10.51 1.08 2.42
C VAL A 84 -11.74 1.43 1.59
N TYR A 85 -11.60 1.51 0.27
CA TYR A 85 -12.71 1.79 -0.63
C TYR A 85 -13.66 0.60 -0.80
N GLY A 86 -13.13 -0.64 -0.76
CA GLY A 86 -13.91 -1.84 -1.07
C GLY A 86 -14.39 -1.85 -2.52
N ASN A 87 -15.50 -2.56 -2.79
CA ASN A 87 -16.14 -2.53 -4.10
C ASN A 87 -16.93 -1.22 -4.26
N ASN A 88 -16.58 -0.41 -5.24
CA ASN A 88 -17.07 0.96 -5.40
C ASN A 88 -17.21 1.35 -6.88
N GLN A 89 -17.79 2.52 -7.14
CA GLN A 89 -17.75 3.14 -8.47
C GLN A 89 -16.32 3.58 -8.77
N LEU A 90 -15.85 3.27 -9.96
CA LEU A 90 -14.47 3.52 -10.39
C LEU A 90 -14.38 4.70 -11.39
N PRO A 91 -13.27 5.42 -11.41
CA PRO A 91 -12.14 5.33 -10.47
C PRO A 91 -12.49 5.91 -9.09
N CYS A 92 -11.92 5.33 -8.01
CA CYS A 92 -12.10 5.85 -6.65
C CYS A 92 -11.24 7.11 -6.44
N SER A 93 -11.88 8.25 -6.19
CA SER A 93 -11.23 9.46 -5.67
C SER A 93 -11.12 9.42 -4.15
N GLU A 94 -10.37 10.35 -3.57
CA GLU A 94 -10.24 10.45 -2.11
C GLU A 94 -11.57 10.76 -1.40
N ASP A 95 -12.51 11.36 -2.13
CA ASP A 95 -13.86 11.69 -1.65
C ASP A 95 -14.87 10.55 -1.83
N SER A 96 -14.48 9.45 -2.50
CA SER A 96 -15.33 8.28 -2.68
C SER A 96 -15.66 7.64 -1.33
N THR A 97 -16.89 7.14 -1.22
CA THR A 97 -17.35 6.43 -0.01
C THR A 97 -16.44 5.24 0.29
N CYS A 98 -15.99 5.12 1.54
CA CYS A 98 -15.26 3.95 1.99
C CYS A 98 -16.23 2.85 2.43
N ASN A 99 -16.17 1.69 1.78
CA ASN A 99 -16.97 0.51 2.09
C ASN A 99 -16.05 -0.73 2.23
N PRO A 100 -15.15 -0.75 3.24
CA PRO A 100 -14.13 -1.78 3.36
C PRO A 100 -14.75 -3.16 3.57
N LYS A 101 -14.21 -4.17 2.86
CA LYS A 101 -14.55 -5.57 3.04
C LYS A 101 -13.33 -6.36 3.50
N GLY A 102 -13.55 -7.24 4.48
CA GLY A 102 -12.47 -8.01 5.10
C GLY A 102 -11.80 -7.29 6.28
N PHE A 103 -11.20 -8.08 7.15
CA PHE A 103 -10.76 -7.63 8.48
C PHE A 103 -9.64 -6.59 8.39
N TYR A 104 -8.65 -6.82 7.54
CA TYR A 104 -7.58 -5.88 7.25
C TYR A 104 -8.12 -4.52 6.77
N SER A 105 -9.02 -4.53 5.79
CA SER A 105 -9.58 -3.32 5.19
C SER A 105 -10.38 -2.50 6.20
N ILE A 106 -11.16 -3.17 7.05
CA ILE A 106 -11.95 -2.55 8.12
C ILE A 106 -11.01 -1.92 9.14
N THR A 107 -9.97 -2.64 9.60
CA THR A 107 -9.03 -2.08 10.58
C THR A 107 -8.21 -0.93 9.99
N LYS A 108 -7.84 -0.96 8.71
CA LYS A 108 -7.19 0.19 8.04
C LYS A 108 -8.10 1.41 7.95
N ARG A 109 -9.37 1.24 7.61
CA ARG A 109 -10.33 2.35 7.59
C ARG A 109 -10.60 2.90 8.99
N THR A 110 -10.74 2.03 9.99
CA THR A 110 -10.85 2.43 11.39
C THR A 110 -9.62 3.22 11.86
N ALA A 111 -8.42 2.78 11.45
CA ALA A 111 -7.18 3.50 11.73
C ALA A 111 -7.17 4.93 11.17
N GLU A 112 -7.67 5.13 9.93
CA GLU A 112 -7.83 6.47 9.34
C GLU A 112 -8.76 7.35 10.20
N GLN A 113 -9.91 6.81 10.60
CA GLN A 113 -10.90 7.54 11.38
C GLN A 113 -10.37 7.91 12.78
N LEU A 114 -9.75 6.95 13.48
CA LEU A 114 -9.13 7.20 14.77
C LEU A 114 -8.00 8.23 14.68
N LEU A 115 -7.19 8.17 13.63
CA LEU A 115 -6.12 9.12 13.39
C LEU A 115 -6.65 10.53 13.18
N ILE A 116 -7.67 10.72 12.33
CA ILE A 116 -8.28 12.03 12.06
C ILE A 116 -8.81 12.64 13.36
N GLU A 117 -9.67 11.91 14.07
CA GLU A 117 -10.26 12.37 15.33
C GLU A 117 -9.19 12.73 16.38
N TYR A 118 -8.15 11.88 16.48
CA TYR A 118 -7.06 12.12 17.42
C TYR A 118 -6.25 13.36 17.05
N CYS A 119 -5.92 13.51 15.77
CA CYS A 119 -5.14 14.64 15.28
C CYS A 119 -5.90 15.97 15.42
N GLU A 120 -7.18 15.98 15.12
CA GLU A 120 -8.04 17.17 15.32
C GLU A 120 -8.13 17.57 16.80
N LYS A 121 -8.32 16.59 17.68
CA LYS A 121 -8.41 16.85 19.13
C LYS A 121 -7.13 17.43 19.74
N TYR A 122 -5.96 17.05 19.24
CA TYR A 122 -4.66 17.45 19.82
C TYR A 122 -3.84 18.39 18.92
N ASP A 123 -4.47 18.98 17.89
CA ASP A 123 -3.85 19.89 16.91
C ASP A 123 -2.58 19.29 16.26
N ILE A 124 -2.59 17.99 15.96
CA ILE A 124 -1.56 17.32 15.17
C ILE A 124 -1.94 17.44 13.71
N LYS A 125 -1.05 17.96 12.88
CA LYS A 125 -1.29 17.99 11.42
C LYS A 125 -1.09 16.62 10.83
N TYR A 126 -1.92 16.24 9.84
CA TYR A 126 -1.82 14.90 9.27
C TYR A 126 -1.89 14.89 7.74
N ARG A 127 -1.49 13.77 7.16
CA ARG A 127 -1.83 13.33 5.80
C ARG A 127 -2.10 11.83 5.81
N ILE A 128 -3.06 11.39 5.01
CA ILE A 128 -3.38 9.98 4.81
C ILE A 128 -3.04 9.62 3.37
N LEU A 129 -2.22 8.58 3.19
CA LEU A 129 -1.65 8.16 1.91
C LEU A 129 -2.22 6.79 1.55
N ARG A 130 -3.24 6.75 0.69
CA ARG A 130 -3.89 5.51 0.24
C ARG A 130 -3.15 4.93 -0.95
N LEU A 131 -2.32 3.92 -0.71
CA LEU A 131 -1.51 3.29 -1.75
C LEU A 131 -2.32 2.32 -2.60
N ALA A 132 -2.07 2.32 -3.91
CA ALA A 132 -2.37 1.22 -4.83
C ALA A 132 -1.57 -0.04 -4.47
N ASN A 133 -1.62 -1.09 -5.29
CA ASN A 133 -0.79 -2.27 -5.09
C ASN A 133 0.67 -1.94 -5.43
N VAL A 134 1.51 -1.90 -4.41
CA VAL A 134 2.94 -1.62 -4.58
C VAL A 134 3.68 -2.89 -4.92
N ILE A 135 4.37 -2.90 -6.06
CA ILE A 135 5.16 -4.02 -6.56
C ILE A 135 6.60 -3.58 -6.87
N GLY A 136 7.50 -4.53 -6.97
CA GLY A 136 8.91 -4.28 -7.30
C GLY A 136 9.84 -5.38 -6.78
N PRO A 137 11.16 -5.24 -7.00
CA PRO A 137 12.13 -6.24 -6.62
C PRO A 137 12.28 -6.36 -5.09
N ASN A 138 12.70 -7.54 -4.65
CA ASN A 138 13.02 -7.81 -3.25
C ASN A 138 11.85 -7.77 -2.24
N ASP A 139 10.59 -7.90 -2.67
CA ASP A 139 9.51 -8.20 -1.73
C ASP A 139 9.59 -9.67 -1.30
N LYS A 140 10.19 -9.90 -0.12
CA LYS A 140 10.44 -11.26 0.41
C LYS A 140 9.21 -11.90 1.05
N ASN A 141 8.16 -11.13 1.31
CA ASN A 141 6.98 -11.58 2.05
C ASN A 141 5.76 -11.69 1.15
N VAL A 142 5.86 -12.40 0.05
CA VAL A 142 4.77 -12.62 -0.90
C VAL A 142 4.08 -13.96 -0.68
N SER A 143 2.78 -13.99 -0.89
CA SER A 143 1.97 -15.20 -0.82
C SER A 143 0.74 -15.05 -1.73
N ALA A 144 0.00 -16.14 -1.95
CA ALA A 144 -1.29 -16.08 -2.65
C ALA A 144 -2.31 -15.11 -2.00
N LYS A 145 -2.02 -14.65 -0.78
CA LYS A 145 -2.88 -13.77 0.03
C LYS A 145 -2.31 -12.38 0.20
N LYS A 146 -1.07 -12.15 -0.24
CA LYS A 146 -0.35 -10.89 -0.13
C LYS A 146 0.44 -10.64 -1.39
N ASN A 147 0.19 -9.53 -2.06
CA ASN A 147 0.86 -9.14 -3.30
C ASN A 147 0.82 -10.26 -4.36
N VAL A 148 -0.41 -10.64 -4.73
CA VAL A 148 -0.70 -11.82 -5.56
C VAL A 148 0.06 -11.77 -6.88
N LEU A 149 0.24 -10.61 -7.51
CA LEU A 149 0.96 -10.51 -8.78
C LEU A 149 2.44 -10.90 -8.63
N THR A 150 3.11 -10.41 -7.58
CA THR A 150 4.50 -10.80 -7.27
C THR A 150 4.60 -12.30 -6.93
N TYR A 151 3.61 -12.84 -6.22
CA TYR A 151 3.55 -14.27 -5.93
C TYR A 151 3.42 -15.10 -7.22
N VAL A 152 2.53 -14.71 -8.13
CA VAL A 152 2.36 -15.37 -9.43
C VAL A 152 3.64 -15.26 -10.26
N ALA A 153 4.27 -14.08 -10.31
CA ALA A 153 5.54 -13.88 -11.02
C ALA A 153 6.65 -14.83 -10.52
N ASN A 154 6.79 -14.94 -9.19
CA ASN A 154 7.77 -15.86 -8.59
C ASN A 154 7.49 -17.31 -8.93
N ARG A 155 6.21 -17.75 -8.93
CA ARG A 155 5.85 -19.11 -9.32
C ARG A 155 6.17 -19.40 -10.78
N LEU A 156 5.81 -18.48 -11.67
CA LEU A 156 6.09 -18.60 -13.10
C LEU A 156 7.60 -18.64 -13.38
N LEU A 157 8.39 -17.83 -12.67
CA LEU A 157 9.86 -17.85 -12.77
C LEU A 157 10.46 -19.20 -12.35
N LEU A 158 9.85 -19.84 -11.36
CA LEU A 158 10.25 -21.16 -10.86
C LEU A 158 9.64 -22.34 -11.66
N GLY A 159 8.84 -22.07 -12.68
CA GLY A 159 8.15 -23.10 -13.47
C GLY A 159 7.04 -23.83 -12.69
N LEU A 160 6.49 -23.22 -11.66
CA LEU A 160 5.41 -23.76 -10.83
C LEU A 160 4.04 -23.30 -11.35
N ASP A 161 3.06 -24.20 -11.32
CA ASP A 161 1.69 -23.91 -11.74
C ASP A 161 1.04 -22.81 -10.91
N VAL A 162 0.13 -22.05 -11.50
CA VAL A 162 -0.58 -20.94 -10.86
C VAL A 162 -2.09 -21.07 -11.02
N GLU A 163 -2.81 -20.61 -10.01
CA GLU A 163 -4.27 -20.51 -10.01
C GLU A 163 -4.67 -19.03 -10.08
N LEU A 164 -5.58 -18.72 -11.00
CA LEU A 164 -6.13 -17.36 -11.15
C LEU A 164 -7.61 -17.37 -10.80
N TYR A 165 -7.98 -16.55 -9.82
CA TYR A 165 -9.40 -16.32 -9.51
C TYR A 165 -10.06 -15.63 -10.70
N ASP A 166 -11.25 -16.13 -11.09
CA ASP A 166 -12.01 -15.66 -12.24
C ASP A 166 -11.17 -15.52 -13.52
N GLY A 167 -10.19 -16.43 -13.71
CA GLY A 167 -9.24 -16.39 -14.82
C GLY A 167 -8.39 -15.13 -14.92
N GLY A 168 -8.34 -14.32 -13.88
CA GLY A 168 -7.65 -13.03 -13.87
C GLY A 168 -8.42 -11.91 -14.59
N ASP A 169 -9.73 -12.08 -14.83
CA ASP A 169 -10.55 -11.12 -15.57
C ASP A 169 -11.04 -9.97 -14.66
N PHE A 170 -10.09 -9.23 -14.09
CA PHE A 170 -10.33 -8.05 -13.26
C PHE A 170 -9.18 -7.06 -13.38
N TYR A 171 -9.46 -5.80 -13.04
CA TYR A 171 -8.48 -4.70 -13.11
C TYR A 171 -7.92 -4.35 -11.73
N ARG A 172 -6.64 -3.96 -11.70
CA ARG A 172 -5.92 -3.48 -10.52
C ARG A 172 -4.98 -2.34 -10.88
N ASP A 173 -4.87 -1.38 -9.98
CA ASP A 173 -3.81 -0.38 -10.03
C ASP A 173 -2.56 -0.91 -9.36
N TYR A 174 -1.45 -0.74 -10.04
CA TYR A 174 -0.11 -1.06 -9.56
C TYR A 174 0.79 0.16 -9.61
N ILE A 175 1.71 0.23 -8.68
CA ILE A 175 2.77 1.24 -8.66
C ILE A 175 4.09 0.57 -8.29
N HIS A 176 5.17 0.94 -8.98
CA HIS A 176 6.51 0.48 -8.63
C HIS A 176 6.92 1.03 -7.26
N VAL A 177 7.65 0.24 -6.47
CA VAL A 177 8.04 0.63 -5.10
C VAL A 177 8.84 1.93 -5.06
N ASP A 178 9.67 2.22 -6.06
CA ASP A 178 10.41 3.48 -6.16
C ASP A 178 9.50 4.65 -6.47
N ASP A 179 8.54 4.47 -7.35
CA ASP A 179 7.52 5.46 -7.67
C ASP A 179 6.64 5.75 -6.44
N ALA A 180 6.27 4.72 -5.70
CA ALA A 180 5.55 4.89 -4.44
C ALA A 180 6.38 5.70 -3.42
N CYS A 181 7.67 5.42 -3.28
CA CYS A 181 8.56 6.18 -2.41
C CYS A 181 8.70 7.65 -2.86
N ARG A 182 8.81 7.91 -4.18
CA ARG A 182 8.86 9.28 -4.72
C ARG A 182 7.55 10.03 -4.50
N ALA A 183 6.42 9.38 -4.76
CA ALA A 183 5.09 9.96 -4.51
C ALA A 183 4.90 10.32 -3.03
N ILE A 184 5.24 9.39 -2.12
CA ILE A 184 5.22 9.64 -0.68
C ILE A 184 6.07 10.86 -0.35
N ASN A 185 7.33 10.91 -0.78
CA ASN A 185 8.23 12.03 -0.46
C ASN A 185 7.70 13.36 -1.02
N LEU A 186 7.19 13.37 -2.25
CA LEU A 186 6.59 14.56 -2.87
C LEU A 186 5.41 15.09 -2.06
N ILE A 187 4.51 14.20 -1.59
CA ILE A 187 3.39 14.60 -0.74
C ILE A 187 3.89 15.14 0.61
N LEU A 188 4.94 14.53 1.18
CA LEU A 188 5.52 15.03 2.44
C LEU A 188 6.15 16.42 2.29
N GLU A 189 6.59 16.80 1.10
CA GLU A 189 7.18 18.10 0.80
C GLU A 189 6.16 19.15 0.40
N LYS A 190 5.24 18.80 -0.50
CA LYS A 190 4.34 19.77 -1.17
C LYS A 190 2.86 19.58 -0.84
N GLY A 191 2.46 18.40 -0.35
CA GLY A 191 1.05 18.10 -0.10
C GLY A 191 0.44 18.97 1.00
N GLU A 192 -0.83 19.28 0.86
CA GLU A 192 -1.60 20.00 1.87
C GLU A 192 -1.74 19.17 3.14
N LEU A 193 -1.76 19.87 4.28
CA LEU A 193 -2.00 19.25 5.58
C LEU A 193 -3.49 18.93 5.76
N ASN A 194 -3.78 17.95 6.62
CA ASN A 194 -5.13 17.47 6.93
C ASN A 194 -5.88 16.97 5.68
N THR A 195 -5.14 16.33 4.77
CA THR A 195 -5.62 15.91 3.45
C THR A 195 -5.32 14.43 3.20
N ILE A 196 -6.19 13.77 2.43
CA ILE A 196 -6.02 12.41 1.95
C ILE A 196 -5.50 12.46 0.52
N TYR A 197 -4.56 11.57 0.18
CA TYR A 197 -4.00 11.40 -1.15
C TYR A 197 -4.08 9.95 -1.60
N ASN A 198 -4.60 9.70 -2.78
CA ASN A 198 -4.39 8.44 -3.48
C ASN A 198 -2.99 8.41 -4.09
N ILE A 199 -2.33 7.27 -4.01
CA ILE A 199 -1.00 7.04 -4.59
C ILE A 199 -1.06 5.84 -5.52
N GLY A 200 -0.96 6.09 -6.81
CA GLY A 200 -1.00 5.14 -7.91
C GLY A 200 -0.57 5.81 -9.21
N ASN A 201 -0.61 5.07 -10.29
CA ASN A 201 -0.20 5.57 -11.61
C ASN A 201 -1.38 6.07 -12.46
N ASN A 202 -2.60 6.10 -11.91
CA ASN A 202 -3.81 6.49 -12.64
C ASN A 202 -4.09 5.59 -13.87
N GLU A 203 -3.55 4.38 -13.85
CA GLU A 203 -3.64 3.37 -14.90
C GLU A 203 -3.91 2.00 -14.28
N SER A 204 -5.05 1.41 -14.62
CA SER A 204 -5.40 0.07 -14.16
C SER A 204 -4.96 -0.97 -15.19
N ILE A 205 -4.39 -2.05 -14.72
CA ILE A 205 -3.92 -3.16 -15.54
C ILE A 205 -4.86 -4.35 -15.29
N LYS A 206 -5.30 -5.00 -16.38
CA LYS A 206 -6.01 -6.27 -16.28
C LYS A 206 -5.06 -7.34 -15.74
N PHE A 207 -5.44 -8.03 -14.67
CA PHE A 207 -4.56 -8.98 -13.99
C PHE A 207 -4.06 -10.08 -14.94
N LYS A 208 -4.96 -10.62 -15.77
CA LYS A 208 -4.63 -11.62 -16.80
C LYS A 208 -3.57 -11.14 -17.77
N ASP A 209 -3.64 -9.86 -18.20
CA ASP A 209 -2.68 -9.32 -19.15
C ASP A 209 -1.30 -9.16 -18.52
N ALA A 210 -1.23 -8.74 -17.25
CA ALA A 210 0.00 -8.71 -16.49
C ALA A 210 0.62 -10.10 -16.34
N VAL A 211 -0.19 -11.12 -16.04
CA VAL A 211 0.27 -12.51 -15.95
C VAL A 211 0.78 -13.02 -17.30
N ASN A 212 0.05 -12.80 -18.39
CA ASN A 212 0.46 -13.20 -19.73
C ASN A 212 1.78 -12.54 -20.15
N TYR A 213 1.97 -11.26 -19.80
CA TYR A 213 3.23 -10.57 -20.04
C TYR A 213 4.39 -11.22 -19.28
N ILE A 214 4.19 -11.56 -17.98
CA ILE A 214 5.18 -12.25 -17.17
C ILE A 214 5.50 -13.64 -17.74
N VAL A 215 4.49 -14.39 -18.21
CA VAL A 215 4.71 -15.69 -18.91
C VAL A 215 5.62 -15.51 -20.12
N THR A 216 5.39 -14.45 -20.91
CA THR A 216 6.24 -14.17 -22.09
C THR A 216 7.69 -13.90 -21.69
N LEU A 217 7.91 -13.11 -20.64
CA LEU A 217 9.24 -12.77 -20.14
C LEU A 217 9.98 -13.97 -19.54
N THR A 218 9.29 -14.80 -18.75
CA THR A 218 9.87 -15.98 -18.10
C THR A 218 9.98 -17.18 -19.01
N LYS A 219 9.28 -17.18 -20.14
CA LYS A 219 9.10 -18.33 -21.04
C LYS A 219 8.58 -19.57 -20.27
N SER A 220 7.81 -19.31 -19.22
CA SER A 220 7.27 -20.36 -18.35
C SER A 220 6.34 -21.29 -19.12
N LYS A 221 6.44 -22.59 -18.81
CA LYS A 221 5.53 -23.64 -19.31
C LYS A 221 4.53 -24.08 -18.23
N SER A 222 4.42 -23.30 -17.15
CA SER A 222 3.51 -23.56 -16.03
C SER A 222 2.06 -23.63 -16.50
N VAL A 223 1.28 -24.51 -15.90
CA VAL A 223 -0.16 -24.59 -16.11
C VAL A 223 -0.82 -23.41 -15.37
N ILE A 224 -1.68 -22.70 -16.08
CA ILE A 224 -2.50 -21.63 -15.49
C ILE A 224 -3.93 -22.13 -15.40
N THR A 225 -4.43 -22.32 -14.17
CA THR A 225 -5.76 -22.84 -13.91
C THR A 225 -6.70 -21.72 -13.47
N ASN A 226 -7.90 -21.71 -14.03
CA ASN A 226 -8.96 -20.82 -13.56
C ASN A 226 -9.66 -21.46 -12.34
N VAL A 227 -9.79 -20.70 -11.25
CA VAL A 227 -10.51 -21.12 -10.05
C VAL A 227 -11.60 -20.11 -9.73
N ALA A 228 -12.73 -20.58 -9.21
CA ALA A 228 -13.82 -19.72 -8.78
C ALA A 228 -13.41 -18.88 -7.56
N GLY A 229 -13.77 -17.59 -7.56
CA GLY A 229 -13.54 -16.69 -6.43
C GLY A 229 -14.18 -15.34 -6.66
N GLU A 230 -14.46 -14.65 -5.56
CA GLU A 230 -14.95 -13.28 -5.65
C GLU A 230 -13.80 -12.31 -5.90
N VAL A 231 -13.88 -11.58 -6.99
CA VAL A 231 -12.96 -10.50 -7.33
C VAL A 231 -13.78 -9.26 -7.71
N TYR A 232 -13.19 -8.09 -7.59
CA TYR A 232 -13.79 -6.83 -8.05
C TYR A 232 -12.70 -5.93 -8.61
N ASP A 233 -13.08 -5.07 -9.54
CA ASP A 233 -12.15 -4.13 -10.14
C ASP A 233 -11.71 -3.06 -9.16
N MET A 234 -10.51 -2.52 -9.40
CA MET A 234 -9.95 -1.43 -8.62
C MET A 234 -9.18 -0.46 -9.52
N SER A 235 -9.57 0.80 -9.45
CA SER A 235 -8.90 1.92 -10.09
C SER A 235 -8.93 3.13 -9.17
N LEU A 236 -7.81 3.81 -9.03
CA LEU A 236 -7.68 5.04 -8.26
C LEU A 236 -7.67 6.27 -9.16
N ASP A 237 -8.35 7.30 -8.73
CA ASP A 237 -8.14 8.65 -9.23
C ASP A 237 -7.03 9.30 -8.41
N CYS A 238 -5.88 9.51 -9.02
CA CYS A 238 -4.69 10.07 -8.39
C CYS A 238 -4.43 11.53 -8.80
N ARG A 239 -5.42 12.26 -9.34
CA ARG A 239 -5.25 13.64 -9.84
C ARG A 239 -4.60 14.55 -8.82
N LYS A 240 -5.00 14.50 -7.54
CA LYS A 240 -4.37 15.30 -6.48
C LYS A 240 -2.85 15.08 -6.38
N LEU A 241 -2.38 13.86 -6.59
CA LEU A 241 -0.95 13.55 -6.61
C LEU A 241 -0.27 14.12 -7.85
N PHE A 242 -0.88 13.97 -9.03
CA PHE A 242 -0.33 14.50 -10.29
C PHE A 242 -0.29 16.03 -10.28
N ASP A 243 -1.26 16.70 -9.68
CA ASP A 243 -1.29 18.17 -9.53
C ASP A 243 -0.14 18.70 -8.67
N LEU A 244 0.47 17.87 -7.80
CA LEU A 244 1.70 18.23 -7.07
C LEU A 244 2.96 18.17 -7.96
N GLY A 245 2.85 17.70 -9.21
CA GLY A 245 3.94 17.50 -10.15
C GLY A 245 4.55 16.10 -10.12
N TYR A 246 3.80 15.09 -9.64
CA TYR A 246 4.22 13.69 -9.73
C TYR A 246 4.21 13.21 -11.19
N SER A 247 5.23 12.45 -11.55
CA SER A 247 5.32 11.70 -12.78
C SER A 247 5.94 10.34 -12.50
N PRO A 248 5.33 9.21 -12.88
CA PRO A 248 5.92 7.90 -12.72
C PRO A 248 7.17 7.77 -13.60
N GLU A 249 8.20 7.09 -13.10
CA GLU A 249 9.40 6.73 -13.86
C GLU A 249 9.30 5.33 -14.47
N TYR A 250 8.47 4.48 -13.87
CA TYR A 250 8.22 3.12 -14.35
C TYR A 250 6.89 3.08 -15.10
N ASP A 251 6.97 2.78 -16.39
CA ASP A 251 5.79 2.39 -17.15
C ASP A 251 5.34 0.96 -16.79
N ARG A 252 4.22 0.53 -17.36
CA ARG A 252 3.67 -0.81 -17.09
C ARG A 252 4.69 -1.91 -17.31
N ASP A 253 5.40 -1.88 -18.42
CA ASP A 253 6.27 -2.99 -18.84
C ASP A 253 7.54 -3.05 -17.98
N THR A 254 8.20 -1.94 -17.73
CA THR A 254 9.38 -1.85 -16.86
C THR A 254 9.03 -2.19 -15.40
N MET A 255 7.86 -1.78 -14.92
CA MET A 255 7.37 -2.14 -13.60
C MET A 255 7.16 -3.66 -13.48
N LEU A 256 6.51 -4.32 -14.47
CA LEU A 256 6.31 -5.77 -14.45
C LEU A 256 7.62 -6.55 -14.61
N GLN A 257 8.55 -6.06 -15.44
CA GLN A 257 9.89 -6.66 -15.58
C GLN A 257 10.65 -6.66 -14.24
N SER A 258 10.49 -5.61 -13.44
CA SER A 258 11.17 -5.48 -12.14
C SER A 258 10.81 -6.58 -11.14
N LEU A 259 9.69 -7.29 -11.36
CA LEU A 259 9.30 -8.43 -10.53
C LEU A 259 10.21 -9.66 -10.69
N LEU A 260 10.99 -9.69 -11.76
CA LEU A 260 11.84 -10.81 -12.13
C LEU A 260 13.32 -10.59 -11.77
N SER A 261 13.65 -9.47 -11.13
CA SER A 261 15.02 -9.08 -10.75
C SER A 261 15.35 -9.33 -9.28
#